data_774642f6d3c956ff82c81b0bf23f45ca
#
_entry.id   774642f6d3c956ff82c81b0bf23f45ca
#
_cell.length_a   1.000
_cell.length_b   1.000
_cell.length_c   1.000
_cell.angle_alpha   90.00
_cell.angle_beta   90.00
_cell.angle_gamma   90.00
#
_symmetry.space_group_name_H-M   'P 1'
#
loop_
_entity.id
_entity.type
_entity.pdbx_description
1 polymer ?
#
loop_
_entity_poly.entity_id
_entity_poly.type
_entity_poly.pdbx_seq_one_letter_code
_entity_poly.pdbx_strand_id
1 'polypeptide(L)'
;MLNSFLKVGRSIKIEISIIPSYLFFKGFIENIKNDIFSIKIDGTYAQKDPQIVKCTITDDAKTKVCIFETIVKHVDKDHLILAIPEKEKINILQRREFIRVPLEKEVNCYLIGINDKKIESNKVFPATIKDISGGGVLLNSSLSLPPGTILVFEIELDHHKFLLTINVLRNIENEENGTMDLGCQFIGIDDSDRQRIMAYCNKKQSILKRRSRALE
;
A
#
# COMPACT_ATOMS: atom_id res chain seq x y z
N MET A 1 14.43 15.64 6.66
CA MET A 1 13.15 15.07 6.22
C MET A 1 13.31 14.18 4.98
N LEU A 2 13.89 14.68 3.86
CA LEU A 2 14.12 13.88 2.64
C LEU A 2 15.03 12.67 2.90
N ASN A 3 16.06 12.80 3.73
CA ASN A 3 17.02 11.72 4.06
C ASN A 3 16.35 10.47 4.69
N SER A 4 15.15 10.59 5.25
CA SER A 4 14.40 9.42 5.73
C SER A 4 13.72 8.63 4.61
N PHE A 5 13.54 9.24 3.43
CA PHE A 5 12.96 8.62 2.24
C PHE A 5 14.03 8.18 1.24
N LEU A 6 15.03 9.02 0.96
CA LEU A 6 16.15 8.66 0.10
C LEU A 6 17.10 7.71 0.84
N LYS A 7 16.99 6.42 0.56
CA LYS A 7 17.86 5.36 1.07
C LYS A 7 18.17 4.36 -0.03
N VAL A 8 19.39 3.89 -0.08
CA VAL A 8 19.82 2.83 -1.01
C VAL A 8 18.95 1.58 -0.81
N GLY A 9 18.56 0.93 -1.89
CA GLY A 9 17.67 -0.23 -1.92
C GLY A 9 16.17 0.11 -1.83
N ARG A 10 15.80 1.37 -1.62
CA ARG A 10 14.38 1.76 -1.54
C ARG A 10 13.73 1.87 -2.90
N SER A 11 12.50 1.34 -3.01
CA SER A 11 11.69 1.45 -4.22
C SER A 11 11.24 2.89 -4.46
N ILE A 12 11.29 3.31 -5.70
CA ILE A 12 10.88 4.61 -6.21
C ILE A 12 9.99 4.42 -7.44
N LYS A 13 8.93 5.23 -7.54
CA LYS A 13 8.13 5.35 -8.76
C LYS A 13 8.47 6.65 -9.45
N ILE A 14 8.60 6.61 -10.76
CA ILE A 14 8.96 7.75 -11.59
C ILE A 14 7.87 7.94 -12.62
N GLU A 15 7.42 9.16 -12.76
CA GLU A 15 6.48 9.63 -13.77
C GLU A 15 7.18 10.67 -14.63
N ILE A 16 7.23 10.42 -15.92
CA ILE A 16 7.86 11.28 -16.93
C ILE A 16 6.77 11.79 -17.85
N SER A 17 6.61 13.11 -17.92
CA SER A 17 5.65 13.73 -18.84
C SER A 17 6.23 13.77 -20.25
N ILE A 18 5.57 13.09 -21.18
CA ILE A 18 5.85 13.16 -22.63
C ILE A 18 4.53 13.56 -23.28
N ILE A 19 4.36 14.85 -23.57
CA ILE A 19 3.10 15.38 -24.09
C ILE A 19 2.75 14.69 -25.41
N PRO A 20 1.54 14.07 -25.55
CA PRO A 20 0.37 14.15 -24.66
C PRO A 20 0.25 13.00 -23.63
N SER A 21 1.25 12.21 -23.37
CA SER A 21 1.22 11.01 -22.53
C SER A 21 2.19 11.07 -21.35
N TYR A 22 2.15 10.04 -20.52
CA TYR A 22 3.07 9.84 -19.40
C TYR A 22 3.71 8.47 -19.49
N LEU A 23 5.00 8.39 -19.15
CA LEU A 23 5.69 7.14 -18.91
C LEU A 23 5.82 6.92 -17.40
N PHE A 24 5.60 5.68 -16.98
CA PHE A 24 5.71 5.27 -15.58
C PHE A 24 6.74 4.16 -15.45
N PHE A 25 7.68 4.35 -14.55
CA PHE A 25 8.68 3.34 -14.20
C PHE A 25 8.64 3.07 -12.70
N LYS A 26 8.95 1.83 -12.32
CA LYS A 26 9.35 1.48 -10.96
C LYS A 26 10.85 1.25 -10.97
N GLY A 27 11.49 1.53 -9.85
CA GLY A 27 12.91 1.32 -9.73
C GLY A 27 13.35 1.28 -8.28
N PHE A 28 14.68 1.16 -8.10
CA PHE A 28 15.31 1.16 -6.80
C PHE A 28 16.45 2.17 -6.78
N ILE A 29 16.63 2.84 -5.65
CA ILE A 29 17.73 3.75 -5.41
C ILE A 29 19.00 2.90 -5.21
N GLU A 30 20.00 3.08 -6.06
CA GLU A 30 21.27 2.32 -6.00
C GLU A 30 22.37 3.08 -5.25
N ASN A 31 22.43 4.39 -5.44
CA ASN A 31 23.46 5.20 -4.83
C ASN A 31 22.98 6.62 -4.56
N ILE A 32 23.55 7.26 -3.54
CA ILE A 32 23.28 8.66 -3.17
C ILE A 32 24.62 9.32 -2.90
N LYS A 33 24.95 10.37 -3.67
CA LYS A 33 26.20 11.12 -3.53
C LYS A 33 25.93 12.62 -3.67
N ASN A 34 26.34 13.39 -2.67
CA ASN A 34 26.25 14.86 -2.69
C ASN A 34 24.87 15.33 -3.17
N ASP A 35 24.80 15.89 -4.38
CA ASP A 35 23.60 16.54 -4.94
C ASP A 35 22.88 15.66 -5.96
N ILE A 36 23.24 14.37 -6.07
CA ILE A 36 22.64 13.42 -7.02
C ILE A 36 22.35 12.08 -6.36
N PHE A 37 21.41 11.34 -6.95
CA PHE A 37 21.18 9.93 -6.64
C PHE A 37 20.94 9.14 -7.93
N SER A 38 21.38 7.88 -7.95
CA SER A 38 21.16 6.97 -9.07
C SER A 38 20.07 5.96 -8.74
N ILE A 39 19.31 5.61 -9.76
CA ILE A 39 18.25 4.63 -9.70
C ILE A 39 18.36 3.67 -10.86
N LYS A 40 17.98 2.42 -10.62
CA LYS A 40 17.73 1.44 -11.67
C LYS A 40 16.23 1.28 -11.84
N ILE A 41 15.74 1.38 -13.08
CA ILE A 41 14.32 1.27 -13.42
C ILE A 41 13.99 -0.08 -14.07
N ASP A 42 12.70 -0.46 -14.04
CA ASP A 42 12.14 -1.70 -14.60
C ASP A 42 11.90 -1.64 -16.13
N GLY A 43 12.56 -0.71 -16.82
CA GLY A 43 12.44 -0.50 -18.26
C GLY A 43 13.65 0.20 -18.81
N THR A 44 13.58 0.62 -20.08
CA THR A 44 14.60 1.44 -20.72
C THR A 44 14.05 2.83 -20.99
N TYR A 45 14.88 3.83 -20.74
CA TYR A 45 14.58 5.21 -21.02
C TYR A 45 15.68 5.80 -21.92
N ALA A 46 15.30 6.36 -23.04
CA ALA A 46 16.24 6.76 -24.11
C ALA A 46 16.31 8.27 -24.38
N GLN A 47 15.74 9.11 -23.51
CA GLN A 47 15.76 10.55 -23.74
C GLN A 47 17.10 11.17 -23.40
N LYS A 48 17.62 12.06 -24.26
CA LYS A 48 18.94 12.66 -24.14
C LYS A 48 18.95 14.05 -23.48
N ASP A 49 17.80 14.71 -23.39
CA ASP A 49 17.70 16.07 -22.87
C ASP A 49 17.38 16.09 -21.38
N PRO A 50 17.84 17.11 -20.63
CA PRO A 50 17.46 17.31 -19.24
C PRO A 50 15.94 17.37 -19.12
N GLN A 51 15.34 16.45 -18.39
CA GLN A 51 13.89 16.36 -18.22
C GLN A 51 13.51 16.40 -16.75
N ILE A 52 12.41 17.08 -16.48
CA ILE A 52 11.79 17.07 -15.16
C ILE A 52 10.97 15.79 -15.03
N VAL A 53 11.19 15.09 -13.93
CA VAL A 53 10.47 13.87 -13.58
C VAL A 53 9.86 14.00 -12.20
N LYS A 54 8.69 13.43 -12.02
CA LYS A 54 8.02 13.35 -10.73
C LYS A 54 8.35 12.01 -10.07
N CYS A 55 8.92 12.09 -8.89
CA CYS A 55 9.34 10.96 -8.10
C CYS A 55 8.39 10.74 -6.92
N THR A 56 8.08 9.48 -6.63
CA THR A 56 7.25 9.08 -5.49
C THR A 56 7.96 7.97 -4.72
N ILE A 57 8.29 8.24 -3.46
CA ILE A 57 8.94 7.29 -2.55
C ILE A 57 8.02 7.06 -1.35
N THR A 58 7.81 5.79 -0.99
CA THR A 58 7.02 5.43 0.20
C THR A 58 7.97 5.09 1.35
N ASP A 59 7.64 5.49 2.57
CA ASP A 59 8.40 5.14 3.77
C ASP A 59 8.34 3.62 4.08
N ASP A 60 9.23 3.14 4.96
CA ASP A 60 9.31 1.72 5.33
C ASP A 60 8.01 1.20 5.96
N ALA A 61 7.33 2.04 6.74
CA ALA A 61 6.03 1.72 7.33
C ALA A 61 4.86 1.79 6.33
N LYS A 62 5.12 2.23 5.08
CA LYS A 62 4.13 2.47 4.03
C LYS A 62 3.01 3.43 4.45
N THR A 63 3.29 4.31 5.41
CA THR A 63 2.32 5.27 5.98
C THR A 63 2.41 6.63 5.31
N LYS A 64 3.62 7.04 4.92
CA LYS A 64 3.90 8.33 4.30
C LYS A 64 4.45 8.15 2.90
N VAL A 65 4.19 9.14 2.07
CA VAL A 65 4.73 9.24 0.71
C VAL A 65 5.42 10.57 0.54
N CYS A 66 6.64 10.51 0.05
CA CYS A 66 7.40 11.66 -0.38
C CYS A 66 7.24 11.82 -1.89
N ILE A 67 6.69 12.95 -2.33
CA ILE A 67 6.50 13.30 -3.74
C ILE A 67 7.34 14.53 -4.01
N PHE A 68 8.14 14.49 -5.06
CA PHE A 68 8.95 15.63 -5.49
C PHE A 68 9.20 15.58 -7.00
N GLU A 69 9.48 16.73 -7.56
CA GLU A 69 9.98 16.87 -8.92
C GLU A 69 11.48 17.08 -8.90
N THR A 70 12.16 16.48 -9.86
CA THR A 70 13.61 16.62 -10.02
C THR A 70 14.01 16.49 -11.47
N ILE A 71 15.30 16.77 -11.75
CA ILE A 71 15.85 16.77 -13.10
C ILE A 71 16.66 15.50 -13.31
N VAL A 72 16.44 14.83 -14.44
CA VAL A 72 17.32 13.77 -14.94
C VAL A 72 18.60 14.42 -15.46
N LYS A 73 19.73 14.09 -14.84
CA LYS A 73 21.07 14.59 -15.21
C LYS A 73 21.74 13.72 -16.25
N HIS A 74 21.52 12.42 -16.17
CA HIS A 74 22.11 11.44 -17.08
C HIS A 74 21.24 10.20 -17.19
N VAL A 75 21.25 9.59 -18.37
CA VAL A 75 20.50 8.36 -18.68
C VAL A 75 21.47 7.37 -19.33
N ASP A 76 21.50 6.16 -18.80
CA ASP A 76 22.17 5.01 -19.41
C ASP A 76 21.25 3.80 -19.34
N LYS A 77 20.46 3.58 -20.40
CA LYS A 77 19.48 2.51 -20.54
C LYS A 77 18.46 2.47 -19.39
N ASP A 78 18.68 1.57 -18.44
CA ASP A 78 17.86 1.34 -17.24
C ASP A 78 18.36 2.09 -15.99
N HIS A 79 19.44 2.88 -16.14
CA HIS A 79 20.01 3.68 -15.06
C HIS A 79 19.77 5.17 -15.30
N LEU A 80 19.23 5.84 -14.29
CA LEU A 80 18.99 7.28 -14.30
C LEU A 80 19.76 7.94 -13.15
N ILE A 81 20.46 9.02 -13.45
CA ILE A 81 21.07 9.90 -12.45
C ILE A 81 20.18 11.13 -12.30
N LEU A 82 19.67 11.33 -11.10
CA LEU A 82 18.73 12.40 -10.76
C LEU A 82 19.39 13.39 -9.80
N ALA A 83 19.03 14.66 -9.92
CA ALA A 83 19.42 15.66 -8.93
C ALA A 83 18.65 15.44 -7.62
N ILE A 84 19.27 15.73 -6.46
CA ILE A 84 18.53 15.82 -5.19
C ILE A 84 17.63 17.06 -5.26
N PRO A 85 16.31 16.93 -4.99
CA PRO A 85 15.39 18.06 -5.08
C PRO A 85 15.65 19.10 -3.96
N GLU A 86 15.36 20.35 -4.26
CA GLU A 86 15.31 21.41 -3.26
C GLU A 86 14.23 21.11 -2.22
N LYS A 87 14.45 21.53 -0.97
CA LYS A 87 13.52 21.22 0.14
C LYS A 87 12.11 21.72 -0.10
N GLU A 88 11.97 22.85 -0.76
CA GLU A 88 10.71 23.52 -1.09
C GLU A 88 9.87 22.74 -2.11
N LYS A 89 10.50 21.91 -2.90
CA LYS A 89 9.84 21.07 -3.93
C LYS A 89 9.41 19.71 -3.40
N ILE A 90 9.59 19.44 -2.10
CA ILE A 90 9.29 18.15 -1.48
C ILE A 90 7.94 18.22 -0.77
N ASN A 91 7.01 17.37 -1.20
CA ASN A 91 5.72 17.19 -0.54
C ASN A 91 5.65 15.82 0.16
N ILE A 92 5.38 15.83 1.46
CA ILE A 92 5.22 14.60 2.25
C ILE A 92 3.77 14.47 2.67
N LEU A 93 3.12 13.43 2.15
CA LEU A 93 1.72 13.14 2.40
C LEU A 93 1.56 11.93 3.33
N GLN A 94 0.71 12.07 4.34
CA GLN A 94 0.22 10.93 5.13
C GLN A 94 -0.84 10.20 4.29
N ARG A 95 -0.56 8.96 3.86
CA ARG A 95 -1.47 8.16 3.02
C ARG A 95 -2.50 7.37 3.80
N ARG A 96 -2.17 7.00 5.02
CA ARG A 96 -3.01 6.12 5.83
C ARG A 96 -3.55 6.87 7.03
N GLU A 97 -4.85 6.92 7.12
CA GLU A 97 -5.54 7.44 8.29
C GLU A 97 -5.39 6.49 9.48
N PHE A 98 -5.45 5.19 9.23
CA PHE A 98 -5.40 4.16 10.25
C PHE A 98 -4.14 3.30 10.16
N ILE A 99 -3.64 2.91 11.34
CA ILE A 99 -2.55 1.94 11.49
C ILE A 99 -3.05 0.57 11.02
N ARG A 100 -2.22 -0.13 10.24
CA ARG A 100 -2.46 -1.51 9.82
C ARG A 100 -1.53 -2.44 10.55
N VAL A 101 -2.06 -3.55 11.01
CA VAL A 101 -1.26 -4.60 11.67
C VAL A 101 -1.49 -5.94 10.98
N PRO A 102 -0.43 -6.76 10.83
CA PRO A 102 -0.57 -8.10 10.28
C PRO A 102 -1.45 -8.95 11.20
N LEU A 103 -2.32 -9.77 10.57
CA LEU A 103 -3.25 -10.63 11.26
C LEU A 103 -3.51 -11.87 10.39
N GLU A 104 -2.87 -12.97 10.69
CA GLU A 104 -3.14 -14.24 10.01
C GLU A 104 -4.31 -14.93 10.72
N LYS A 105 -5.54 -14.64 10.27
CA LYS A 105 -6.75 -15.19 10.87
C LYS A 105 -7.77 -15.63 9.83
N GLU A 106 -8.18 -16.89 9.88
CA GLU A 106 -9.23 -17.42 9.02
C GLU A 106 -10.61 -16.93 9.45
N VAL A 107 -11.43 -16.60 8.47
CA VAL A 107 -12.83 -16.19 8.64
C VAL A 107 -13.69 -16.81 7.54
N ASN A 108 -14.98 -17.00 7.82
CA ASN A 108 -15.97 -17.35 6.81
C ASN A 108 -16.67 -16.09 6.33
N CYS A 109 -16.58 -15.82 5.04
CA CYS A 109 -17.18 -14.66 4.40
C CYS A 109 -18.50 -15.02 3.73
N TYR A 110 -19.52 -14.22 3.95
CA TYR A 110 -20.85 -14.30 3.35
C TYR A 110 -20.97 -13.24 2.28
N LEU A 111 -21.27 -13.64 1.05
CA LEU A 111 -21.53 -12.72 -0.05
C LEU A 111 -22.97 -12.19 0.05
N ILE A 112 -23.15 -10.88 0.22
CA ILE A 112 -24.46 -10.25 0.38
C ILE A 112 -24.84 -9.26 -0.72
N GLY A 113 -23.90 -8.81 -1.55
CA GLY A 113 -24.18 -7.86 -2.63
C GLY A 113 -23.02 -7.63 -3.58
N ILE A 114 -23.32 -7.06 -4.74
CA ILE A 114 -22.35 -6.54 -5.71
C ILE A 114 -22.92 -5.27 -6.34
N ASN A 115 -22.15 -4.16 -6.36
CA ASN A 115 -22.52 -2.88 -6.98
C ASN A 115 -23.94 -2.42 -6.60
N ASP A 116 -24.21 -2.28 -5.31
CA ASP A 116 -25.50 -1.85 -4.72
C ASP A 116 -26.70 -2.79 -4.97
N LYS A 117 -26.46 -3.91 -5.67
CA LYS A 117 -27.50 -4.95 -5.84
C LYS A 117 -27.32 -6.00 -4.75
N LYS A 118 -28.39 -6.16 -3.95
CA LYS A 118 -28.47 -7.25 -2.99
C LYS A 118 -28.49 -8.59 -3.73
N ILE A 119 -27.68 -9.51 -3.27
CA ILE A 119 -27.65 -10.88 -3.78
C ILE A 119 -28.24 -11.80 -2.72
N GLU A 120 -29.31 -12.51 -3.06
CA GLU A 120 -29.79 -13.61 -2.25
C GLU A 120 -28.89 -14.83 -2.49
N SER A 121 -27.75 -14.86 -1.83
CA SER A 121 -26.78 -15.93 -1.95
C SER A 121 -26.46 -16.49 -0.58
N ASN A 122 -26.61 -17.80 -0.43
CA ASN A 122 -26.12 -18.53 0.74
C ASN A 122 -24.66 -18.95 0.58
N LYS A 123 -23.91 -18.31 -0.33
CA LYS A 123 -22.51 -18.65 -0.57
C LYS A 123 -21.65 -18.17 0.58
N VAL A 124 -21.07 -19.12 1.26
CA VAL A 124 -20.06 -18.93 2.30
C VAL A 124 -18.74 -19.47 1.77
N PHE A 125 -17.67 -18.75 1.96
CA PHE A 125 -16.34 -19.21 1.58
C PHE A 125 -15.30 -18.80 2.62
N PRO A 126 -14.25 -19.61 2.82
CA PRO A 126 -13.16 -19.28 3.72
C PRO A 126 -12.26 -18.22 3.10
N ALA A 127 -11.76 -17.32 3.93
CA ALA A 127 -10.74 -16.34 3.58
C ALA A 127 -9.81 -16.11 4.76
N THR A 128 -8.58 -15.66 4.50
CA THR A 128 -7.63 -15.31 5.55
C THR A 128 -7.46 -13.79 5.60
N ILE A 129 -7.64 -13.19 6.77
CA ILE A 129 -7.31 -11.79 7.00
C ILE A 129 -5.80 -11.68 7.15
N LYS A 130 -5.13 -10.98 6.22
CA LYS A 130 -3.69 -10.72 6.21
C LYS A 130 -3.31 -9.50 7.04
N ASP A 131 -4.10 -8.45 6.96
CA ASP A 131 -3.95 -7.26 7.80
C ASP A 131 -5.31 -6.63 8.15
N ILE A 132 -5.34 -5.88 9.25
CA ILE A 132 -6.51 -5.14 9.72
C ILE A 132 -6.13 -3.73 10.16
N SER A 133 -7.06 -2.80 10.02
CA SER A 133 -6.96 -1.40 10.49
C SER A 133 -8.34 -0.86 10.88
N GLY A 134 -8.41 0.36 11.42
CA GLY A 134 -9.69 1.04 11.67
C GLY A 134 -10.53 1.33 10.42
N GLY A 135 -9.95 1.23 9.22
CA GLY A 135 -10.64 1.49 7.95
C GLY A 135 -11.05 0.24 7.17
N GLY A 136 -10.49 -0.92 7.49
CA GLY A 136 -10.77 -2.14 6.72
C GLY A 136 -9.73 -3.24 6.89
N VAL A 137 -9.78 -4.23 6.00
CA VAL A 137 -8.96 -5.43 6.02
C VAL A 137 -8.34 -5.74 4.65
N LEU A 138 -7.26 -6.49 4.66
CA LEU A 138 -6.75 -7.21 3.51
C LEU A 138 -7.12 -8.67 3.68
N LEU A 139 -7.99 -9.18 2.79
CA LEU A 139 -8.36 -10.59 2.74
C LEU A 139 -7.56 -11.31 1.66
N ASN A 140 -7.14 -12.52 1.95
CA ASN A 140 -6.64 -13.45 0.96
C ASN A 140 -7.69 -14.54 0.76
N SER A 141 -8.06 -14.82 -0.50
CA SER A 141 -9.10 -15.77 -0.88
C SER A 141 -8.71 -16.50 -2.15
N SER A 142 -9.21 -17.74 -2.32
CA SER A 142 -9.14 -18.45 -3.59
C SER A 142 -10.11 -17.91 -4.65
N LEU A 143 -11.07 -17.06 -4.24
CA LEU A 143 -12.07 -16.50 -5.14
C LEU A 143 -11.64 -15.12 -5.63
N SER A 144 -11.74 -14.91 -6.94
CA SER A 144 -11.63 -13.59 -7.54
C SER A 144 -12.96 -12.86 -7.41
N LEU A 145 -12.97 -11.78 -6.61
CA LEU A 145 -14.16 -10.97 -6.37
C LEU A 145 -13.95 -9.56 -6.93
N PRO A 146 -14.86 -9.05 -7.78
CA PRO A 146 -14.71 -7.73 -8.36
C PRO A 146 -14.85 -6.62 -7.30
N PRO A 147 -14.25 -5.44 -7.53
CA PRO A 147 -14.56 -4.24 -6.74
C PRO A 147 -16.08 -3.98 -6.68
N GLY A 148 -16.56 -3.49 -5.54
CA GLY A 148 -18.00 -3.33 -5.28
C GLY A 148 -18.68 -4.56 -4.69
N THR A 149 -17.96 -5.67 -4.49
CA THR A 149 -18.49 -6.85 -3.79
C THR A 149 -18.62 -6.56 -2.31
N ILE A 150 -19.81 -6.85 -1.75
CA ILE A 150 -20.11 -6.67 -0.34
C ILE A 150 -20.10 -8.01 0.37
N LEU A 151 -19.28 -8.11 1.41
CA LEU A 151 -19.11 -9.30 2.23
C LEU A 151 -19.42 -8.99 3.70
N VAL A 152 -19.88 -10.03 4.42
CA VAL A 152 -20.02 -10.00 5.88
C VAL A 152 -19.23 -11.15 6.47
N PHE A 153 -18.57 -10.93 7.58
CA PHE A 153 -17.88 -11.98 8.35
C PHE A 153 -17.86 -11.65 9.83
N GLU A 154 -17.70 -12.69 10.63
CA GLU A 154 -17.44 -12.56 12.07
C GLU A 154 -15.96 -12.69 12.35
N ILE A 155 -15.47 -11.91 13.32
CA ILE A 155 -14.11 -12.00 13.82
C ILE A 155 -14.06 -11.70 15.32
N GLU A 156 -13.20 -12.41 16.04
CA GLU A 156 -12.90 -12.13 17.44
C GLU A 156 -11.48 -11.53 17.55
N LEU A 157 -11.37 -10.34 18.18
CA LEU A 157 -10.12 -9.65 18.47
C LEU A 157 -10.10 -9.28 19.96
N ASP A 158 -9.03 -9.66 20.68
CA ASP A 158 -8.88 -9.39 22.13
C ASP A 158 -10.17 -9.71 22.93
N HIS A 159 -10.78 -10.90 22.70
CA HIS A 159 -12.02 -11.39 23.32
C HIS A 159 -13.31 -10.60 22.98
N HIS A 160 -13.26 -9.70 21.99
CA HIS A 160 -14.44 -9.02 21.46
C HIS A 160 -14.82 -9.63 20.11
N LYS A 161 -16.09 -9.97 19.96
CA LYS A 161 -16.66 -10.45 18.70
C LYS A 161 -17.21 -9.28 17.90
N PHE A 162 -16.90 -9.26 16.62
CA PHE A 162 -17.35 -8.26 15.67
C PHE A 162 -18.05 -8.95 14.50
N LEU A 163 -19.18 -8.41 14.09
CA LEU A 163 -19.82 -8.71 12.81
C LEU A 163 -19.53 -7.55 11.87
N LEU A 164 -18.68 -7.77 10.88
CA LEU A 164 -18.16 -6.70 10.03
C LEU A 164 -18.66 -6.83 8.61
N THR A 165 -19.13 -5.73 8.05
CA THR A 165 -19.48 -5.60 6.64
C THR A 165 -18.36 -4.87 5.92
N ILE A 166 -17.95 -5.41 4.77
CA ILE A 166 -16.85 -4.86 3.96
C ILE A 166 -17.25 -4.72 2.50
N ASN A 167 -16.67 -3.72 1.84
CA ASN A 167 -16.70 -3.54 0.40
C ASN A 167 -15.32 -3.82 -0.18
N VAL A 168 -15.23 -4.68 -1.17
CA VAL A 168 -14.01 -4.93 -1.95
C VAL A 168 -13.72 -3.70 -2.80
N LEU A 169 -12.56 -3.07 -2.57
CA LEU A 169 -12.12 -1.89 -3.34
C LEU A 169 -11.16 -2.27 -4.48
N ARG A 170 -10.41 -3.34 -4.31
CA ARG A 170 -9.43 -3.83 -5.27
C ARG A 170 -9.21 -5.33 -5.10
N ASN A 171 -8.83 -5.95 -6.20
CA ASN A 171 -8.50 -7.36 -6.29
C ASN A 171 -7.12 -7.47 -6.99
N ILE A 172 -6.17 -8.13 -6.38
CA ILE A 172 -4.82 -8.30 -6.90
C ILE A 172 -4.47 -9.79 -6.80
N GLU A 173 -4.11 -10.40 -7.92
CA GLU A 173 -3.65 -11.77 -7.93
C GLU A 173 -2.27 -11.89 -7.27
N ASN A 174 -2.12 -12.88 -6.41
CA ASN A 174 -0.84 -13.26 -5.84
C ASN A 174 -0.22 -14.35 -6.74
N GLU A 175 0.75 -13.94 -7.54
CA GLU A 175 1.40 -14.80 -8.55
C GLU A 175 2.09 -16.03 -7.94
N GLU A 176 2.47 -15.99 -6.66
CA GLU A 176 3.19 -17.10 -5.99
C GLU A 176 2.29 -18.31 -5.72
N ASN A 177 1.01 -18.09 -5.40
CA ASN A 177 0.10 -19.14 -4.95
C ASN A 177 -1.27 -19.16 -5.66
N GLY A 178 -1.49 -18.26 -6.64
CA GLY A 178 -2.74 -18.16 -7.39
C GLY A 178 -3.95 -17.72 -6.57
N THR A 179 -3.74 -17.18 -5.36
CA THR A 179 -4.81 -16.62 -4.55
C THR A 179 -5.00 -15.13 -4.85
N MET A 180 -6.10 -14.55 -4.35
CA MET A 180 -6.45 -13.16 -4.58
C MET A 180 -6.31 -12.36 -3.28
N ASP A 181 -5.57 -11.26 -3.33
CA ASP A 181 -5.49 -10.28 -2.25
C ASP A 181 -6.55 -9.18 -2.46
N LEU A 182 -7.60 -9.23 -1.65
CA LEU A 182 -8.75 -8.33 -1.70
C LEU A 182 -8.54 -7.19 -0.70
N GLY A 183 -8.29 -5.99 -1.19
CA GLY A 183 -8.26 -4.79 -0.34
C GLY A 183 -9.68 -4.31 -0.07
N CYS A 184 -10.13 -4.38 1.20
CA CYS A 184 -11.51 -4.13 1.58
C CYS A 184 -11.63 -2.96 2.57
N GLN A 185 -12.72 -2.21 2.47
CA GLN A 185 -13.10 -1.13 3.38
C GLN A 185 -14.30 -1.55 4.23
N PHE A 186 -14.32 -1.19 5.51
CA PHE A 186 -15.50 -1.36 6.36
C PHE A 186 -16.64 -0.45 5.91
N ILE A 187 -17.87 -0.98 5.92
CA ILE A 187 -19.10 -0.25 5.65
C ILE A 187 -20.00 -0.33 6.88
N GLY A 188 -20.58 0.81 7.29
CA GLY A 188 -21.56 0.86 8.38
C GLY A 188 -21.01 0.41 9.74
N ILE A 189 -19.70 0.43 9.94
CA ILE A 189 -19.10 0.08 11.24
C ILE A 189 -19.39 1.18 12.25
N ASP A 190 -19.88 0.80 13.42
CA ASP A 190 -20.12 1.71 14.54
C ASP A 190 -18.80 2.31 15.07
N ASP A 191 -18.85 3.55 15.55
CA ASP A 191 -17.68 4.24 16.08
C ASP A 191 -17.06 3.49 17.27
N SER A 192 -17.86 2.87 18.12
CA SER A 192 -17.39 2.06 19.25
C SER A 192 -16.58 0.85 18.79
N ASP A 193 -17.04 0.15 17.75
CA ASP A 193 -16.34 -1.01 17.18
C ASP A 193 -15.08 -0.58 16.45
N ARG A 194 -15.15 0.51 15.69
CA ARG A 194 -13.96 1.12 15.05
C ARG A 194 -12.89 1.49 16.08
N GLN A 195 -13.28 2.12 17.20
CA GLN A 195 -12.35 2.49 18.26
C GLN A 195 -11.70 1.26 18.91
N ARG A 196 -12.45 0.18 19.14
CA ARG A 196 -11.91 -1.08 19.67
C ARG A 196 -10.90 -1.73 18.71
N ILE A 197 -11.21 -1.75 17.39
CA ILE A 197 -10.29 -2.25 16.38
C ILE A 197 -9.02 -1.37 16.33
N MET A 198 -9.16 -0.05 16.42
CA MET A 198 -8.00 0.86 16.47
C MET A 198 -7.14 0.63 17.73
N ALA A 199 -7.76 0.42 18.88
CA ALA A 199 -7.06 0.09 20.13
C ALA A 199 -6.28 -1.22 20.01
N TYR A 200 -6.90 -2.26 19.43
CA TYR A 200 -6.23 -3.53 19.10
C TYR A 200 -5.02 -3.31 18.19
N CYS A 201 -5.19 -2.53 17.10
CA CYS A 201 -4.11 -2.23 16.15
C CYS A 201 -2.94 -1.49 16.83
N ASN A 202 -3.23 -0.51 17.69
CA ASN A 202 -2.21 0.24 18.43
C ASN A 202 -1.42 -0.66 19.38
N LYS A 203 -2.11 -1.51 20.14
CA LYS A 203 -1.50 -2.50 21.04
C LYS A 203 -0.59 -3.46 20.28
N LYS A 204 -1.10 -4.05 19.19
CA LYS A 204 -0.35 -4.98 18.33
C LYS A 204 0.90 -4.33 17.72
N GLN A 205 0.77 -3.11 17.19
CA GLN A 205 1.90 -2.35 16.65
C GLN A 205 2.98 -2.09 17.69
N SER A 206 2.58 -1.74 18.92
CA SER A 206 3.52 -1.50 20.03
C SER A 206 4.32 -2.76 20.37
N ILE A 207 3.67 -3.94 20.37
CA ILE A 207 4.33 -5.23 20.60
C ILE A 207 5.32 -5.52 19.45
N LEU A 208 4.91 -5.34 18.19
CA LEU A 208 5.77 -5.57 17.03
C LEU A 208 7.02 -4.67 17.05
N LYS A 209 6.87 -3.39 17.39
CA LYS A 209 7.99 -2.44 17.51
C LYS A 209 8.98 -2.83 18.62
N ARG A 210 8.49 -3.35 19.75
CA ARG A 210 9.35 -3.83 20.84
C ARG A 210 10.16 -5.06 20.41
N ARG A 211 9.53 -6.00 19.67
CA ARG A 211 10.21 -7.20 19.17
C ARG A 211 11.30 -6.87 18.15
N SER A 212 11.05 -5.94 17.22
CA SER A 212 12.07 -5.51 16.23
C SER A 212 13.30 -4.90 16.91
N ARG A 213 13.11 -4.08 17.95
CA ARG A 213 14.22 -3.45 18.70
C ARG A 213 15.01 -4.44 19.57
N ALA A 214 14.44 -5.57 19.92
CA ALA A 214 15.14 -6.60 20.71
C ALA A 214 15.97 -7.55 19.83
N LEU A 215 15.86 -7.46 18.51
CA LEU A 215 16.59 -8.25 17.52
C LEU A 215 17.72 -7.45 16.82
N GLU A 216 17.82 -6.14 17.08
CA GLU A 216 18.92 -5.24 16.70
C GLU A 216 19.96 -5.16 17.82
#